data_f57ef44d236999210f39fe3ca34f52f7
#
_entry.id   f57ef44d236999210f39fe3ca34f52f7
#
_cell.length_a   1.000
_cell.length_b   1.000
_cell.length_c   1.000
_cell.angle_alpha   90.00
_cell.angle_beta   90.00
_cell.angle_gamma   90.00
#
_symmetry.space_group_name_H-M   'P 1'
#
loop_
_entity.id
_entity.type
_entity.pdbx_description
1 polymer ?
#
loop_
_entity_poly.entity_id
_entity_poly.type
_entity_poly.pdbx_seq_one_letter_code
_entity_poly.pdbx_strand_id
1 'polypeptide(L)'
;MTQRDTKPATVSTGAAGETLALARDVLEIEAAAVRGLIAKLDQQFERAVDIILACKGRVTVSGIGKSGHIGEKIAATLTSTGSPAVVLNSLNALHGDLGVVADGDVILALSQSGETDELVNIIPALAR
;
A
#
# COMPACT_ATOMS: atom_id res chain seq x y z
N MET A 1 35.01 -27.64 5.48
CA MET A 1 34.15 -26.82 6.38
C MET A 1 34.84 -25.48 6.52
N THR A 2 34.50 -24.51 5.65
CA THR A 2 35.21 -23.22 5.55
C THR A 2 34.33 -22.16 6.21
N GLN A 3 34.80 -21.73 7.38
CA GLN A 3 34.18 -20.68 8.16
C GLN A 3 34.31 -19.34 7.37
N ARG A 4 33.20 -18.72 6.99
CA ARG A 4 33.21 -17.36 6.43
C ARG A 4 33.27 -16.39 7.60
N ASP A 5 34.42 -15.79 7.80
CA ASP A 5 34.58 -14.63 8.67
C ASP A 5 33.82 -13.44 8.05
N THR A 6 32.62 -13.20 8.53
CA THR A 6 31.90 -11.95 8.22
C THR A 6 32.43 -10.86 9.15
N LYS A 7 33.43 -10.12 8.65
CA LYS A 7 33.89 -8.89 9.28
C LYS A 7 32.69 -7.93 9.34
N PRO A 8 32.31 -7.38 10.52
CA PRO A 8 31.27 -6.39 10.59
C PRO A 8 31.68 -5.15 9.78
N ALA A 9 30.79 -4.68 8.92
CA ALA A 9 31.00 -3.43 8.21
C ALA A 9 31.17 -2.30 9.25
N THR A 10 32.32 -1.67 9.26
CA THR A 10 32.54 -0.45 10.04
C THR A 10 31.66 0.62 9.42
N VAL A 11 30.54 0.95 10.07
CA VAL A 11 29.77 2.14 9.78
C VAL A 11 30.69 3.32 10.09
N SER A 12 31.21 3.96 9.06
CA SER A 12 31.88 5.25 9.19
C SER A 12 30.86 6.19 9.84
N THR A 13 31.14 6.64 11.05
CA THR A 13 30.40 7.74 11.69
C THR A 13 30.75 9.00 10.89
N GLY A 14 29.97 9.27 9.84
CA GLY A 14 29.98 10.57 9.19
C GLY A 14 29.80 11.65 10.25
N ALA A 15 30.48 12.79 10.09
CA ALA A 15 30.42 13.87 11.07
C ALA A 15 28.95 14.14 11.43
N ALA A 16 28.65 14.33 12.72
CA ALA A 16 27.26 14.47 13.22
C ALA A 16 26.42 15.49 12.44
N GLY A 17 27.10 16.49 11.81
CA GLY A 17 26.47 17.46 10.92
C GLY A 17 25.97 16.88 9.58
N GLU A 18 26.67 15.92 8.99
CA GLU A 18 26.29 15.31 7.70
C GLU A 18 25.04 14.43 7.84
N THR A 19 24.93 13.68 8.93
CA THR A 19 23.75 12.86 9.21
C THR A 19 22.50 13.71 9.38
N LEU A 20 22.60 14.83 10.12
CA LEU A 20 21.48 15.76 10.30
C LEU A 20 21.11 16.48 9.00
N ALA A 21 22.08 16.85 8.17
CA ALA A 21 21.83 17.44 6.87
C ALA A 21 21.07 16.45 5.98
N LEU A 22 21.56 15.22 5.86
CA LEU A 22 20.88 14.16 5.10
C LEU A 22 19.46 13.91 5.59
N ALA A 23 19.23 13.86 6.90
CA ALA A 23 17.89 13.67 7.46
C ALA A 23 16.93 14.82 7.09
N ARG A 24 17.42 16.08 7.09
CA ARG A 24 16.63 17.24 6.65
C ARG A 24 16.31 17.15 5.16
N ASP A 25 17.30 16.81 4.33
CA ASP A 25 17.13 16.67 2.88
C ASP A 25 16.08 15.61 2.55
N VAL A 26 16.11 14.46 3.24
CA VAL A 26 15.09 13.41 3.08
C VAL A 26 13.69 13.94 3.41
N LEU A 27 13.53 14.65 4.53
CA LEU A 27 12.23 15.20 4.93
C LEU A 27 11.72 16.25 3.93
N GLU A 28 12.60 17.08 3.38
CA GLU A 28 12.24 18.07 2.35
C GLU A 28 11.79 17.38 1.05
N ILE A 29 12.50 16.33 0.62
CA ILE A 29 12.15 15.54 -0.56
C ILE A 29 10.77 14.89 -0.36
N GLU A 30 10.53 14.26 0.79
CA GLU A 30 9.25 13.62 1.10
C GLU A 30 8.11 14.64 1.19
N ALA A 31 8.33 15.77 1.85
CA ALA A 31 7.35 16.85 1.93
C ALA A 31 7.01 17.43 0.54
N ALA A 32 8.01 17.62 -0.32
CA ALA A 32 7.81 18.07 -1.68
C ALA A 32 7.02 17.04 -2.51
N ALA A 33 7.31 15.75 -2.35
CA ALA A 33 6.59 14.68 -3.02
C ALA A 33 5.10 14.64 -2.61
N VAL A 34 4.80 14.74 -1.30
CA VAL A 34 3.42 14.81 -0.80
C VAL A 34 2.72 16.06 -1.32
N ARG A 35 3.37 17.23 -1.28
CA ARG A 35 2.80 18.46 -1.82
C ARG A 35 2.51 18.38 -3.31
N GLY A 36 3.37 17.68 -4.06
CA GLY A 36 3.19 17.44 -5.50
C GLY A 36 1.93 16.64 -5.85
N LEU A 37 1.33 15.91 -4.89
CA LEU A 37 0.08 15.20 -5.11
C LEU A 37 -1.11 16.15 -5.29
N ILE A 38 -1.05 17.37 -4.76
CA ILE A 38 -2.15 18.35 -4.88
C ILE A 38 -2.53 18.57 -6.35
N ALA A 39 -1.52 18.71 -7.23
CA ALA A 39 -1.74 18.91 -8.66
C ALA A 39 -2.24 17.66 -9.40
N LYS A 40 -2.23 16.50 -8.75
CA LYS A 40 -2.69 15.23 -9.31
C LYS A 40 -4.13 14.87 -8.87
N LEU A 41 -4.70 15.64 -7.94
CA LEU A 41 -6.08 15.44 -7.50
C LEU A 41 -7.02 15.94 -8.62
N ASP A 42 -7.81 15.04 -9.14
CA ASP A 42 -8.73 15.27 -10.25
C ASP A 42 -10.09 14.58 -10.03
N GLN A 43 -10.94 14.58 -11.03
CA GLN A 43 -12.25 13.94 -10.99
C GLN A 43 -12.18 12.42 -10.74
N GLN A 44 -11.07 11.75 -11.08
CA GLN A 44 -10.92 10.32 -10.81
C GLN A 44 -10.76 10.07 -9.31
N PHE A 45 -10.06 10.98 -8.61
CA PHE A 45 -9.98 10.92 -7.15
C PHE A 45 -11.36 11.12 -6.51
N GLU A 46 -12.13 12.12 -6.93
CA GLU A 46 -13.50 12.34 -6.44
C GLU A 46 -14.36 11.10 -6.67
N ARG A 47 -14.31 10.52 -7.88
CA ARG A 47 -15.04 9.31 -8.21
C ARG A 47 -14.65 8.12 -7.33
N ALA A 48 -13.37 7.95 -7.04
CA ALA A 48 -12.90 6.89 -6.15
C ALA A 48 -13.46 7.05 -4.73
N VAL A 49 -13.49 8.29 -4.21
CA VAL A 49 -14.09 8.62 -2.92
C VAL A 49 -15.58 8.31 -2.92
N ASP A 50 -16.32 8.72 -3.95
CA ASP A 50 -17.76 8.47 -4.06
C ASP A 50 -18.08 6.96 -4.10
N ILE A 51 -17.29 6.17 -4.81
CA ILE A 51 -17.44 4.70 -4.83
C ILE A 51 -17.26 4.12 -3.42
N ILE A 52 -16.26 4.56 -2.68
CA ILE A 52 -16.01 4.09 -1.32
C ILE A 52 -17.15 4.51 -0.38
N LEU A 53 -17.62 5.75 -0.48
CA LEU A 53 -18.72 6.26 0.34
C LEU A 53 -20.06 5.58 0.03
N ALA A 54 -20.28 5.19 -1.22
CA ALA A 54 -21.48 4.47 -1.64
C ALA A 54 -21.44 2.96 -1.33
N CYS A 55 -20.31 2.44 -0.87
CA CYS A 55 -20.11 1.02 -0.56
C CYS A 55 -21.14 0.52 0.45
N LYS A 56 -21.84 -0.56 0.12
CA LYS A 56 -22.84 -1.18 1.00
C LYS A 56 -22.28 -2.37 1.78
N GLY A 57 -21.21 -2.95 1.29
CA GLY A 57 -20.44 -4.01 1.92
C GLY A 57 -19.23 -3.46 2.67
N ARG A 58 -18.07 -4.02 2.39
CA ARG A 58 -16.79 -3.64 3.00
C ARG A 58 -15.84 -3.10 1.93
N VAL A 59 -14.87 -2.30 2.33
CA VAL A 59 -13.72 -1.97 1.50
C VAL A 59 -12.68 -3.08 1.67
N THR A 60 -12.51 -3.89 0.65
CA THR A 60 -11.49 -4.95 0.63
C THR A 60 -10.20 -4.39 0.03
N VAL A 61 -9.19 -4.22 0.88
CA VAL A 61 -7.90 -3.64 0.47
C VAL A 61 -6.93 -4.75 0.13
N SER A 62 -6.31 -4.66 -1.05
CA SER A 62 -5.34 -5.65 -1.53
C SER A 62 -4.07 -5.00 -2.03
N GLY A 63 -2.93 -5.65 -1.80
CA GLY A 63 -1.61 -5.23 -2.25
C GLY A 63 -0.57 -6.27 -1.90
N ILE A 64 0.61 -6.18 -2.54
CA ILE A 64 1.69 -7.15 -2.35
C ILE A 64 2.92 -6.48 -1.76
N GLY A 65 3.62 -7.18 -0.89
CA GLY A 65 4.84 -6.71 -0.24
C GLY A 65 4.61 -5.39 0.51
N LYS A 66 5.38 -4.35 0.21
CA LYS A 66 5.26 -3.04 0.86
C LYS A 66 3.89 -2.39 0.64
N SER A 67 3.31 -2.56 -0.55
CA SER A 67 1.94 -2.09 -0.84
C SER A 67 0.90 -2.80 0.04
N GLY A 68 1.10 -4.09 0.34
CA GLY A 68 0.25 -4.84 1.27
C GLY A 68 0.28 -4.24 2.68
N HIS A 69 1.45 -3.93 3.23
CA HIS A 69 1.57 -3.29 4.56
C HIS A 69 0.90 -1.90 4.60
N ILE A 70 1.01 -1.13 3.52
CA ILE A 70 0.25 0.13 3.41
C ILE A 70 -1.25 -0.15 3.36
N GLY A 71 -1.67 -1.21 2.65
CA GLY A 71 -3.06 -1.66 2.60
C GLY A 71 -3.62 -2.04 3.97
N GLU A 72 -2.86 -2.76 4.79
CA GLU A 72 -3.21 -3.07 6.18
C GLU A 72 -3.46 -1.80 7.00
N LYS A 73 -2.57 -0.80 6.87
CA LYS A 73 -2.73 0.50 7.53
C LYS A 73 -3.99 1.24 7.08
N ILE A 74 -4.27 1.22 5.78
CA ILE A 74 -5.47 1.87 5.21
C ILE A 74 -6.74 1.17 5.73
N ALA A 75 -6.80 -0.17 5.68
CA ALA A 75 -7.94 -0.94 6.17
C ALA A 75 -8.20 -0.69 7.66
N ALA A 76 -7.14 -0.67 8.48
CA ALA A 76 -7.24 -0.35 9.90
C ALA A 76 -7.78 1.08 10.13
N THR A 77 -7.33 2.04 9.33
CA THR A 77 -7.79 3.43 9.42
C THR A 77 -9.26 3.56 9.03
N LEU A 78 -9.67 2.96 7.91
CA LEU A 78 -11.06 2.95 7.46
C LEU A 78 -11.97 2.34 8.52
N THR A 79 -11.62 1.19 9.07
CA THR A 79 -12.38 0.53 10.13
C THR A 79 -12.50 1.39 11.38
N SER A 80 -11.42 2.04 11.81
CA SER A 80 -11.43 2.90 13.00
C SER A 80 -12.25 4.19 12.83
N THR A 81 -12.49 4.59 11.59
CA THR A 81 -13.28 5.77 11.23
C THR A 81 -14.72 5.45 10.79
N GLY A 82 -15.14 4.19 10.94
CA GLY A 82 -16.53 3.78 10.72
C GLY A 82 -16.83 3.20 9.34
N SER A 83 -15.82 3.06 8.47
CA SER A 83 -15.96 2.38 7.18
C SER A 83 -15.48 0.93 7.31
N PRO A 84 -16.35 -0.10 7.26
CA PRO A 84 -15.92 -1.49 7.39
C PRO A 84 -14.90 -1.84 6.31
N ALA A 85 -13.72 -2.30 6.72
CA ALA A 85 -12.67 -2.67 5.78
C ALA A 85 -11.95 -3.95 6.22
N VAL A 86 -11.46 -4.71 5.23
CA VAL A 86 -10.69 -5.94 5.43
C VAL A 86 -9.49 -5.96 4.48
N VAL A 87 -8.49 -6.76 4.82
CA VAL A 87 -7.33 -6.97 3.94
C VAL A 87 -7.50 -8.30 3.21
N LEU A 88 -7.32 -8.27 1.90
CA LEU A 88 -7.22 -9.46 1.05
C LEU A 88 -5.76 -9.65 0.65
N ASN A 89 -5.14 -10.73 1.10
CA ASN A 89 -3.83 -11.11 0.62
C ASN A 89 -3.93 -11.65 -0.81
N SER A 90 -3.36 -10.94 -1.78
CA SER A 90 -3.47 -11.31 -3.20
C SER A 90 -2.89 -12.69 -3.52
N LEU A 91 -1.87 -13.15 -2.79
CA LEU A 91 -1.30 -14.49 -2.97
C LEU A 91 -2.29 -15.56 -2.50
N ASN A 92 -2.91 -15.37 -1.33
CA ASN A 92 -3.90 -16.30 -0.81
C ASN A 92 -5.20 -16.28 -1.63
N ALA A 93 -5.56 -15.13 -2.20
CA ALA A 93 -6.72 -15.00 -3.08
C ALA A 93 -6.69 -15.99 -4.25
N LEU A 94 -5.51 -16.20 -4.85
CA LEU A 94 -5.32 -17.18 -5.92
C LEU A 94 -5.51 -18.65 -5.46
N HIS A 95 -5.46 -18.88 -4.14
CA HIS A 95 -5.58 -20.22 -3.53
C HIS A 95 -6.91 -20.46 -2.81
N GLY A 96 -7.90 -19.59 -3.00
CA GLY A 96 -9.26 -19.82 -2.49
C GLY A 96 -9.84 -18.72 -1.59
N ASP A 97 -9.04 -17.75 -1.14
CA ASP A 97 -9.51 -16.68 -0.25
C ASP A 97 -10.38 -15.62 -0.93
N LEU A 98 -10.64 -15.76 -2.25
CA LEU A 98 -11.61 -14.91 -2.97
C LEU A 98 -13.03 -14.96 -2.37
N GLY A 99 -13.37 -16.02 -1.66
CA GLY A 99 -14.63 -16.14 -0.93
C GLY A 99 -14.82 -15.12 0.21
N VAL A 100 -13.76 -14.38 0.58
CA VAL A 100 -13.86 -13.26 1.53
C VAL A 100 -14.60 -12.07 0.92
N VAL A 101 -14.56 -11.92 -0.41
CA VAL A 101 -15.21 -10.82 -1.13
C VAL A 101 -16.67 -11.17 -1.38
N ALA A 102 -17.57 -10.27 -0.98
CA ALA A 102 -19.01 -10.43 -1.11
C ALA A 102 -19.60 -9.38 -2.06
N ASP A 103 -20.83 -9.64 -2.51
CA ASP A 103 -21.59 -8.68 -3.30
C ASP A 103 -21.76 -7.35 -2.55
N GLY A 104 -21.47 -6.25 -3.22
CA GLY A 104 -21.51 -4.91 -2.64
C GLY A 104 -20.22 -4.45 -1.97
N ASP A 105 -19.19 -5.30 -1.92
CA ASP A 105 -17.85 -4.90 -1.52
C ASP A 105 -17.19 -4.02 -2.59
N VAL A 106 -16.32 -3.13 -2.16
CA VAL A 106 -15.45 -2.32 -3.02
C VAL A 106 -14.02 -2.80 -2.87
N ILE A 107 -13.33 -3.05 -3.99
CA ILE A 107 -11.93 -3.47 -3.97
C ILE A 107 -11.03 -2.25 -4.14
N LEU A 108 -10.12 -2.06 -3.18
CA LEU A 108 -9.04 -1.07 -3.25
C LEU A 108 -7.72 -1.79 -3.47
N ALA A 109 -7.28 -1.86 -4.72
CA ALA A 109 -6.02 -2.51 -5.10
C ALA A 109 -4.87 -1.50 -5.13
N LEU A 110 -3.78 -1.80 -4.41
CA LEU A 110 -2.60 -0.96 -4.30
C LEU A 110 -1.43 -1.56 -5.07
N SER A 111 -0.99 -0.87 -6.11
CA SER A 111 0.18 -1.24 -6.91
C SER A 111 0.95 0.00 -7.32
N GLN A 112 2.28 -0.04 -7.21
CA GLN A 112 3.15 1.05 -7.66
C GLN A 112 3.21 1.11 -9.20
N SER A 113 3.34 -0.04 -9.85
CA SER A 113 3.44 -0.13 -11.31
C SER A 113 2.09 -0.17 -12.01
N GLY A 114 1.04 -0.62 -11.30
CA GLY A 114 -0.24 -0.98 -11.88
C GLY A 114 -0.24 -2.32 -12.63
N GLU A 115 0.92 -2.97 -12.73
CA GLU A 115 1.16 -4.19 -13.54
C GLU A 115 1.62 -5.38 -12.69
N THR A 116 1.31 -5.38 -11.38
CA THR A 116 1.66 -6.49 -10.49
C THR A 116 0.85 -7.72 -10.91
N ASP A 117 1.50 -8.74 -11.44
CA ASP A 117 0.87 -9.92 -12.04
C ASP A 117 -0.19 -10.57 -11.13
N GLU A 118 0.12 -10.73 -9.85
CA GLU A 118 -0.79 -11.34 -8.90
C GLU A 118 -2.05 -10.50 -8.67
N LEU A 119 -1.95 -9.16 -8.73
CA LEU A 119 -3.12 -8.28 -8.66
C LEU A 119 -3.92 -8.32 -9.97
N VAL A 120 -3.24 -8.24 -11.10
CA VAL A 120 -3.88 -8.29 -12.42
C VAL A 120 -4.64 -9.59 -12.62
N ASN A 121 -4.08 -10.70 -12.17
CA ASN A 121 -4.69 -12.04 -12.31
C ASN A 121 -5.95 -12.24 -11.45
N ILE A 122 -6.09 -11.54 -10.32
CA ILE A 122 -7.29 -11.67 -9.46
C ILE A 122 -8.41 -10.71 -9.86
N ILE A 123 -8.13 -9.60 -10.55
CA ILE A 123 -9.15 -8.61 -10.95
C ILE A 123 -10.35 -9.21 -11.68
N PRO A 124 -10.18 -10.10 -12.70
CA PRO A 124 -11.33 -10.70 -13.40
C PRO A 124 -12.22 -11.56 -12.50
N ALA A 125 -11.65 -12.15 -11.46
CA ALA A 125 -12.40 -12.95 -10.49
C ALA A 125 -13.13 -12.10 -9.45
N LEU A 126 -12.65 -10.87 -9.20
CA LEU A 126 -13.24 -9.90 -8.29
C LEU A 126 -14.33 -9.04 -8.95
N ALA A 127 -14.35 -8.94 -10.28
CA ALA A 127 -15.29 -8.12 -11.06
C ALA A 127 -16.59 -8.86 -11.45
N ARG A 128 -16.98 -9.88 -10.69
CA ARG A 128 -18.18 -10.71 -10.95
C ARG A 128 -19.45 -10.07 -10.42
#